data_f4842d1db9de146cfab78f6c640fd137
#
_entry.id   f4842d1db9de146cfab78f6c640fd137
#
_cell.length_a   1.000
_cell.length_b   1.000
_cell.length_c   1.000
_cell.angle_alpha   90.00
_cell.angle_beta   90.00
_cell.angle_gamma   90.00
#
_symmetry.space_group_name_H-M   'P 1'
#
loop_
_entity.id
_entity.type
_entity.pdbx_description
1 polymer ?
#
loop_
_entity_poly.entity_id
_entity_poly.type
_entity_poly.pdbx_seq_one_letter_code
_entity_poly.pdbx_strand_id
1 'polypeptide(L)'
;MSEVNLSWSLVIYISEWLVRLVMLGIVIERHPPRSAMAWLLVIFFLPWPGLVLYLLIGENRLPHRRLVQRKVLLGKLEGLRKKYLLHQGDVPASVAEAFQPTVMLAEGLGYMPIMFGNHATLLDDTGRVIDRLIEDIDAAQHHIHLLFYIFAVDETGHRVSVALERAVARGVECRLLVDARGSRHFLKKMAPRLQSAGIQLHPVLPVNLLRAWASRIDLRNHRKIAVFDGRIAYTGSQNIVNAGYGHKDQQWYDLMVRLTGPVVLELQAVFVGDWFAESDEFLETAEIFPDIATTTNNGDAVQALPSGPLFEAENYQRIVVAALYSARRRVIITTPYFV
;
A
#
# COMPACT_ATOMS: atom_id res chain seq x y z
N MET A 1 16.08 40.78 52.05
CA MET A 1 15.53 39.98 50.98
C MET A 1 16.63 39.83 49.95
N SER A 2 17.29 38.66 49.90
CA SER A 2 18.34 38.35 48.92
C SER A 2 17.67 38.07 47.60
N GLU A 3 17.88 38.94 46.60
CA GLU A 3 17.50 38.66 45.23
C GLU A 3 18.30 37.43 44.77
N VAL A 4 17.60 36.34 44.45
CA VAL A 4 18.18 35.16 43.83
C VAL A 4 18.47 35.53 42.39
N ASN A 5 19.67 36.01 42.11
CA ASN A 5 20.17 36.17 40.75
C ASN A 5 20.34 34.77 40.15
N LEU A 6 19.29 34.25 39.52
CA LEU A 6 19.38 33.02 38.77
C LEU A 6 20.42 33.27 37.64
N SER A 7 21.57 32.61 37.68
CA SER A 7 22.56 32.72 36.63
C SER A 7 21.99 32.16 35.30
N TRP A 8 22.24 32.81 34.20
CA TRP A 8 21.80 32.36 32.87
C TRP A 8 22.14 30.87 32.61
N SER A 9 23.27 30.40 33.13
CA SER A 9 23.67 28.99 33.07
C SER A 9 22.71 28.06 33.79
N LEU A 10 22.18 28.46 34.95
CA LEU A 10 21.19 27.66 35.68
C LEU A 10 19.86 27.62 34.94
N VAL A 11 19.43 28.73 34.33
CA VAL A 11 18.19 28.77 33.54
C VAL A 11 18.31 27.85 32.31
N ILE A 12 19.43 27.90 31.61
CA ILE A 12 19.67 27.00 30.48
C ILE A 12 19.65 25.54 30.92
N TYR A 13 20.37 25.19 31.97
CA TYR A 13 20.44 23.85 32.51
C TYR A 13 19.05 23.29 32.91
N ILE A 14 18.25 24.09 33.62
CA ILE A 14 16.89 23.71 33.99
C ILE A 14 16.01 23.51 32.73
N SER A 15 16.11 24.41 31.80
CA SER A 15 15.34 24.32 30.53
C SER A 15 15.69 23.07 29.72
N GLU A 16 16.95 22.67 29.68
CA GLU A 16 17.39 21.44 29.01
C GLU A 16 16.81 20.18 29.66
N TRP A 17 16.83 20.14 31.03
CA TRP A 17 16.22 19.03 31.72
C TRP A 17 14.69 18.99 31.57
N LEU A 18 14.04 20.15 31.54
CA LEU A 18 12.61 20.23 31.25
C LEU A 18 12.29 19.66 29.85
N VAL A 19 13.07 20.02 28.82
CA VAL A 19 12.92 19.47 27.49
C VAL A 19 13.08 17.95 27.50
N ARG A 20 14.13 17.41 28.12
CA ARG A 20 14.38 15.95 28.21
C ARG A 20 13.20 15.23 28.88
N LEU A 21 12.69 15.72 30.01
CA LEU A 21 11.60 15.08 30.74
C LEU A 21 10.27 15.14 30.01
N VAL A 22 9.92 16.29 29.42
CA VAL A 22 8.68 16.43 28.66
C VAL A 22 8.73 15.57 27.41
N MET A 23 9.86 15.60 26.68
CA MET A 23 10.00 14.84 25.45
C MET A 23 10.12 13.33 25.68
N LEU A 24 10.59 12.87 26.82
CA LEU A 24 10.60 11.46 27.20
C LEU A 24 9.17 10.88 27.14
N GLY A 25 8.21 11.55 27.79
CA GLY A 25 6.81 11.11 27.75
C GLY A 25 6.21 11.16 26.33
N ILE A 26 6.40 12.28 25.63
CA ILE A 26 5.84 12.48 24.28
C ILE A 26 6.39 11.48 23.29
N VAL A 27 7.70 11.23 23.29
CA VAL A 27 8.34 10.34 22.33
C VAL A 27 7.96 8.88 22.55
N ILE A 28 7.90 8.43 23.81
CA ILE A 28 7.52 7.04 24.13
C ILE A 28 6.05 6.77 23.75
N GLU A 29 5.16 7.72 23.98
CA GLU A 29 3.74 7.57 23.66
C GLU A 29 3.48 7.55 22.13
N ARG A 30 4.28 8.31 21.36
CA ARG A 30 4.00 8.57 19.94
C ARG A 30 4.80 7.75 18.95
N HIS A 31 5.81 7.04 19.39
CA HIS A 31 6.73 6.31 18.51
C HIS A 31 6.89 4.83 18.90
N PRO A 32 7.03 3.94 17.91
CA PRO A 32 7.45 2.56 18.16
C PRO A 32 8.86 2.54 18.77
N PRO A 33 9.22 1.51 19.56
CA PRO A 33 10.43 1.48 20.39
C PRO A 33 11.73 1.86 19.64
N ARG A 34 11.94 1.39 18.42
CA ARG A 34 13.14 1.71 17.63
C ARG A 34 13.26 3.20 17.29
N SER A 35 12.17 3.81 16.82
CA SER A 35 12.13 5.25 16.55
C SER A 35 12.20 6.08 17.83
N ALA A 36 11.54 5.64 18.89
CA ALA A 36 11.57 6.31 20.20
C ALA A 36 13.01 6.39 20.73
N MET A 37 13.75 5.28 20.70
CA MET A 37 15.16 5.27 21.13
C MET A 37 16.02 6.25 20.34
N ALA A 38 15.89 6.27 19.02
CA ALA A 38 16.66 7.19 18.17
C ALA A 38 16.37 8.67 18.52
N TRP A 39 15.08 9.03 18.65
CA TRP A 39 14.69 10.38 19.02
C TRP A 39 15.12 10.77 20.43
N LEU A 40 14.99 9.86 21.39
CA LEU A 40 15.44 10.10 22.76
C LEU A 40 16.95 10.32 22.82
N LEU A 41 17.76 9.56 22.09
CA LEU A 41 19.20 9.79 22.01
C LEU A 41 19.50 11.20 21.49
N VAL A 42 18.91 11.61 20.38
CA VAL A 42 19.13 12.95 19.82
C VAL A 42 18.75 14.05 20.81
N ILE A 43 17.58 13.93 21.48
CA ILE A 43 17.08 14.95 22.43
C ILE A 43 17.90 14.95 23.73
N PHE A 44 18.36 13.80 24.21
CA PHE A 44 19.17 13.74 25.44
C PHE A 44 20.56 14.34 25.23
N PHE A 45 21.20 14.12 24.10
CA PHE A 45 22.51 14.73 23.79
C PHE A 45 22.42 16.19 23.36
N LEU A 46 21.38 16.55 22.61
CA LEU A 46 21.19 17.88 22.04
C LEU A 46 19.75 18.37 22.30
N PRO A 47 19.41 18.80 23.54
CA PRO A 47 18.01 19.06 23.94
C PRO A 47 17.29 20.05 23.01
N TRP A 48 17.82 21.24 22.84
CA TRP A 48 17.18 22.27 22.02
C TRP A 48 17.25 21.98 20.51
N PRO A 49 18.42 21.64 19.94
CA PRO A 49 18.48 21.22 18.55
C PRO A 49 17.65 19.97 18.27
N GLY A 50 17.66 19.01 19.18
CA GLY A 50 16.87 17.78 19.10
C GLY A 50 15.36 18.06 19.14
N LEU A 51 14.91 18.96 20.02
CA LEU A 51 13.52 19.40 20.07
C LEU A 51 13.11 20.08 18.76
N VAL A 52 13.92 21.00 18.24
CA VAL A 52 13.64 21.65 16.96
C VAL A 52 13.56 20.62 15.85
N LEU A 53 14.53 19.72 15.79
CA LEU A 53 14.53 18.65 14.79
C LEU A 53 13.30 17.72 14.93
N TYR A 54 12.93 17.36 16.18
CA TYR A 54 11.73 16.58 16.45
C TYR A 54 10.45 17.29 15.98
N LEU A 55 10.31 18.59 16.27
CA LEU A 55 9.16 19.38 15.83
C LEU A 55 9.08 19.49 14.31
N LEU A 56 10.23 19.49 13.63
CA LEU A 56 10.31 19.57 12.16
C LEU A 56 10.01 18.25 11.47
N ILE A 57 10.53 17.13 11.98
CA ILE A 57 10.47 15.83 11.27
C ILE A 57 10.07 14.66 12.16
N GLY A 58 9.98 14.84 13.49
CA GLY A 58 9.74 13.77 14.46
C GLY A 58 8.29 13.31 14.55
N GLU A 59 7.34 14.18 14.32
CA GLU A 59 5.94 13.79 14.42
C GLU A 59 5.46 13.00 13.18
N ASN A 60 5.01 11.78 13.43
CA ASN A 60 4.39 10.89 12.42
C ASN A 60 2.96 11.36 12.08
N ARG A 61 2.78 12.61 11.72
CA ARG A 61 1.46 13.13 11.36
C ARG A 61 1.15 12.79 9.91
N LEU A 62 0.22 11.87 9.70
CA LEU A 62 -0.54 11.90 8.45
C LEU A 62 -1.25 13.27 8.40
N PRO A 63 -1.27 13.95 7.25
CA PRO A 63 -2.04 15.20 7.11
C PRO A 63 -3.47 14.99 7.63
N HIS A 64 -4.01 15.96 8.37
CA HIS A 64 -5.35 15.86 8.97
C HIS A 64 -6.41 15.43 7.93
N ARG A 65 -6.30 15.91 6.69
CA ARG A 65 -7.13 15.46 5.56
C ARG A 65 -7.10 13.92 5.38
N ARG A 66 -5.92 13.29 5.47
CA ARG A 66 -5.79 11.82 5.32
C ARG A 66 -6.34 11.05 6.50
N LEU A 67 -6.28 11.59 7.71
CA LEU A 67 -6.92 10.99 8.89
C LEU A 67 -8.44 11.01 8.78
N VAL A 68 -9.00 12.13 8.30
CA VAL A 68 -10.44 12.24 8.04
C VAL A 68 -10.84 11.31 6.89
N GLN A 69 -10.11 11.35 5.77
CA GLN A 69 -10.35 10.46 4.63
C GLN A 69 -10.26 8.97 5.04
N ARG A 70 -9.31 8.60 5.90
CA ARG A 70 -9.21 7.23 6.42
C ARG A 70 -10.49 6.79 7.13
N LYS A 71 -11.06 7.61 8.01
CA LYS A 71 -12.32 7.28 8.71
C LYS A 71 -13.48 7.11 7.73
N VAL A 72 -13.61 8.02 6.77
CA VAL A 72 -14.63 7.95 5.71
C VAL A 72 -14.42 6.70 4.86
N LEU A 73 -13.19 6.44 4.46
CA LEU A 73 -12.82 5.27 3.65
C LEU A 73 -13.16 3.95 4.37
N LEU A 74 -12.81 3.80 5.65
CA LEU A 74 -13.13 2.58 6.40
C LEU A 74 -14.63 2.32 6.46
N GLY A 75 -15.46 3.37 6.63
CA GLY A 75 -16.92 3.25 6.57
C GLY A 75 -17.41 2.82 5.18
N LYS A 76 -16.81 3.35 4.11
CA LYS A 76 -17.13 2.98 2.72
C LYS A 76 -16.69 1.55 2.39
N LEU A 77 -15.48 1.14 2.81
CA LEU A 77 -14.98 -0.24 2.65
C LEU A 77 -15.86 -1.25 3.40
N GLU A 78 -16.33 -0.92 4.59
CA GLU A 78 -17.30 -1.76 5.31
C GLU A 78 -18.64 -1.85 4.55
N GLY A 79 -19.08 -0.79 3.90
CA GLY A 79 -20.23 -0.81 2.98
C GLY A 79 -20.01 -1.76 1.80
N LEU A 80 -18.85 -1.65 1.11
CA LEU A 80 -18.48 -2.56 0.01
C LEU A 80 -18.38 -4.01 0.50
N ARG A 81 -17.76 -4.24 1.66
CA ARG A 81 -17.67 -5.56 2.28
C ARG A 81 -19.05 -6.17 2.45
N LYS A 82 -19.99 -5.47 3.05
CA LYS A 82 -21.36 -5.96 3.26
C LYS A 82 -22.09 -6.20 1.96
N LYS A 83 -21.90 -5.36 0.96
CA LYS A 83 -22.64 -5.42 -0.30
C LYS A 83 -22.10 -6.49 -1.25
N TYR A 84 -20.78 -6.66 -1.34
CA TYR A 84 -20.15 -7.47 -2.38
C TYR A 84 -19.30 -8.63 -1.86
N LEU A 85 -18.79 -8.57 -0.60
CA LEU A 85 -17.81 -9.54 -0.10
C LEU A 85 -18.39 -10.53 0.92
N LEU A 86 -19.42 -10.17 1.70
CA LEU A 86 -19.96 -11.01 2.79
C LEU A 86 -20.96 -12.08 2.36
N HIS A 87 -20.99 -12.46 1.10
CA HIS A 87 -21.92 -13.52 0.65
C HIS A 87 -21.43 -14.94 0.98
N GLN A 88 -20.33 -15.05 1.71
CA GLN A 88 -19.74 -16.34 2.09
C GLN A 88 -19.73 -16.44 3.61
N GLY A 89 -20.58 -17.29 4.12
CA GLY A 89 -20.69 -17.59 5.55
C GLY A 89 -19.42 -18.18 6.17
N ASP A 90 -19.53 -18.73 7.36
CA ASP A 90 -18.47 -19.23 8.22
C ASP A 90 -17.26 -19.82 7.48
N VAL A 91 -16.05 -19.54 7.99
CA VAL A 91 -14.79 -20.12 7.47
C VAL A 91 -15.00 -21.61 7.25
N PRO A 92 -15.03 -22.13 6.01
CA PRO A 92 -15.32 -23.53 5.76
C PRO A 92 -14.34 -24.43 6.47
N ALA A 93 -14.81 -25.64 6.83
CA ALA A 93 -13.97 -26.68 7.41
C ALA A 93 -12.74 -27.08 6.57
N SER A 94 -12.67 -26.60 5.31
CA SER A 94 -11.54 -26.78 4.39
C SER A 94 -10.30 -25.97 4.76
N VAL A 95 -10.42 -24.89 5.53
CA VAL A 95 -9.24 -24.22 6.11
C VAL A 95 -8.82 -25.01 7.34
N ALA A 96 -7.61 -25.57 7.28
CA ALA A 96 -7.09 -26.34 8.38
C ALA A 96 -7.17 -25.55 9.70
N GLU A 97 -7.65 -26.18 10.76
CA GLU A 97 -7.90 -25.55 12.07
C GLU A 97 -6.69 -24.73 12.58
N ALA A 98 -5.47 -25.19 12.28
CA ALA A 98 -4.23 -24.51 12.64
C ALA A 98 -4.09 -23.10 12.03
N PHE A 99 -4.75 -22.80 10.92
CA PHE A 99 -4.66 -21.51 10.24
C PHE A 99 -5.85 -20.59 10.50
N GLN A 100 -6.93 -21.08 11.09
CA GLN A 100 -8.12 -20.29 11.41
C GLN A 100 -7.80 -19.02 12.22
N PRO A 101 -6.95 -19.06 13.28
CA PRO A 101 -6.60 -17.85 14.02
C PRO A 101 -5.89 -16.79 13.14
N THR A 102 -5.05 -17.24 12.19
CA THR A 102 -4.35 -16.33 11.26
C THR A 102 -5.33 -15.69 10.27
N VAL A 103 -6.30 -16.46 9.76
CA VAL A 103 -7.35 -15.95 8.87
C VAL A 103 -8.23 -14.94 9.58
N MET A 104 -8.68 -15.22 10.81
CA MET A 104 -9.48 -14.29 11.61
C MET A 104 -8.70 -13.02 11.95
N LEU A 105 -7.40 -13.15 12.28
CA LEU A 105 -6.54 -11.99 12.52
C LEU A 105 -6.40 -11.14 11.25
N ALA A 106 -6.20 -11.77 10.08
CA ALA A 106 -6.10 -11.07 8.80
C ALA A 106 -7.40 -10.32 8.47
N GLU A 107 -8.55 -10.95 8.68
CA GLU A 107 -9.86 -10.30 8.51
C GLU A 107 -10.03 -9.10 9.44
N GLY A 108 -9.70 -9.25 10.71
CA GLY A 108 -9.79 -8.16 11.69
C GLY A 108 -8.86 -6.98 11.39
N LEU A 109 -7.68 -7.23 10.81
CA LEU A 109 -6.69 -6.20 10.47
C LEU A 109 -6.90 -5.56 9.09
N GLY A 110 -7.38 -6.36 8.13
CA GLY A 110 -7.49 -5.96 6.71
C GLY A 110 -8.91 -5.64 6.26
N TYR A 111 -9.91 -5.98 7.06
CA TYR A 111 -11.34 -5.87 6.72
C TYR A 111 -11.77 -6.74 5.53
N MET A 112 -10.92 -7.69 5.10
CA MET A 112 -11.17 -8.57 3.97
C MET A 112 -11.43 -9.99 4.46
N PRO A 113 -12.59 -10.61 4.14
CA PRO A 113 -12.89 -11.99 4.51
C PRO A 113 -12.08 -12.98 3.66
N ILE A 114 -11.94 -14.22 4.09
CA ILE A 114 -11.37 -15.25 3.23
C ILE A 114 -12.36 -15.59 2.10
N MET A 115 -11.86 -15.63 0.86
CA MET A 115 -12.63 -15.92 -0.34
C MET A 115 -12.29 -17.32 -0.88
N PHE A 116 -13.30 -18.06 -1.32
CA PHE A 116 -13.18 -19.40 -1.89
C PHE A 116 -13.53 -19.40 -3.37
N GLY A 117 -13.13 -20.44 -4.09
CA GLY A 117 -13.43 -20.57 -5.52
C GLY A 117 -12.53 -19.68 -6.40
N ASN A 118 -11.36 -19.33 -5.90
CA ASN A 118 -10.39 -18.57 -6.66
C ASN A 118 -9.47 -19.50 -7.46
N HIS A 119 -8.83 -18.93 -8.47
CA HIS A 119 -7.72 -19.57 -9.18
C HIS A 119 -6.52 -18.66 -9.20
N ALA A 120 -5.39 -19.13 -8.65
CA ALA A 120 -4.15 -18.40 -8.55
C ALA A 120 -3.10 -19.00 -9.49
N THR A 121 -2.57 -18.19 -10.41
CA THR A 121 -1.47 -18.56 -11.30
C THR A 121 -0.22 -17.78 -10.92
N LEU A 122 0.85 -18.49 -10.54
CA LEU A 122 2.14 -17.88 -10.26
C LEU A 122 2.87 -17.56 -11.56
N LEU A 123 3.43 -16.37 -11.64
CA LEU A 123 4.19 -15.86 -12.78
C LEU A 123 5.56 -15.39 -12.25
N ASP A 124 6.61 -16.11 -12.60
CA ASP A 124 7.98 -15.93 -12.12
C ASP A 124 8.96 -15.41 -13.18
N ASP A 125 8.49 -15.21 -14.42
CA ASP A 125 9.26 -14.64 -15.52
C ASP A 125 8.79 -13.20 -15.78
N THR A 126 9.67 -12.22 -15.58
CA THR A 126 9.37 -10.78 -15.72
C THR A 126 8.81 -10.43 -17.12
N GLY A 127 9.34 -11.03 -18.17
CA GLY A 127 8.88 -10.78 -19.54
C GLY A 127 7.47 -11.32 -19.76
N ARG A 128 7.23 -12.57 -19.37
CA ARG A 128 5.92 -13.23 -19.45
C ARG A 128 4.85 -12.54 -18.62
N VAL A 129 5.21 -11.98 -17.46
CA VAL A 129 4.28 -11.17 -16.65
C VAL A 129 3.78 -9.98 -17.47
N ILE A 130 4.68 -9.24 -18.11
CA ILE A 130 4.32 -8.06 -18.89
C ILE A 130 3.53 -8.45 -20.16
N ASP A 131 3.92 -9.53 -20.84
CA ASP A 131 3.17 -10.03 -21.99
C ASP A 131 1.74 -10.39 -21.59
N ARG A 132 1.59 -11.16 -20.51
CA ARG A 132 0.27 -11.54 -20.00
C ARG A 132 -0.56 -10.36 -19.51
N LEU A 133 0.07 -9.38 -18.87
CA LEU A 133 -0.59 -8.14 -18.47
C LEU A 133 -1.14 -7.38 -19.69
N ILE A 134 -0.36 -7.31 -20.77
CA ILE A 134 -0.77 -6.67 -22.03
C ILE A 134 -1.92 -7.44 -22.68
N GLU A 135 -1.87 -8.77 -22.70
CA GLU A 135 -2.98 -9.60 -23.18
C GLU A 135 -4.28 -9.31 -22.42
N ASP A 136 -4.23 -9.24 -21.08
CA ASP A 136 -5.41 -8.94 -20.27
C ASP A 136 -5.87 -7.47 -20.44
N ILE A 137 -4.96 -6.50 -20.69
CA ILE A 137 -5.31 -5.13 -21.09
C ILE A 137 -6.06 -5.12 -22.43
N ASP A 138 -5.55 -5.86 -23.41
CA ASP A 138 -6.16 -5.93 -24.74
C ASP A 138 -7.50 -6.68 -24.74
N ALA A 139 -7.72 -7.58 -23.79
CA ALA A 139 -8.97 -8.34 -23.64
C ALA A 139 -10.04 -7.59 -22.82
N ALA A 140 -9.65 -6.59 -22.02
CA ALA A 140 -10.57 -5.83 -21.17
C ALA A 140 -11.66 -5.10 -21.97
N GLN A 141 -12.90 -5.09 -21.44
CA GLN A 141 -14.08 -4.56 -22.11
C GLN A 141 -14.69 -3.35 -21.42
N HIS A 142 -14.54 -3.22 -20.10
CA HIS A 142 -15.20 -2.20 -19.30
C HIS A 142 -14.21 -1.27 -18.62
N HIS A 143 -13.34 -1.80 -17.75
CA HIS A 143 -12.40 -0.97 -17.03
C HIS A 143 -11.06 -1.65 -16.73
N ILE A 144 -10.02 -0.84 -16.63
CA ILE A 144 -8.67 -1.22 -16.25
C ILE A 144 -8.22 -0.33 -15.10
N HIS A 145 -7.86 -0.93 -13.97
CA HIS A 145 -7.34 -0.26 -12.81
C HIS A 145 -5.91 -0.72 -12.51
N LEU A 146 -4.94 0.19 -12.58
CA LEU A 146 -3.55 -0.11 -12.32
C LEU A 146 -3.01 0.75 -11.17
N LEU A 147 -2.34 0.12 -10.21
CA LEU A 147 -1.63 0.77 -9.11
C LEU A 147 -0.22 0.19 -9.02
N PHE A 148 0.79 1.01 -9.28
CA PHE A 148 2.19 0.58 -9.25
C PHE A 148 3.08 1.60 -8.54
N TYR A 149 4.08 1.09 -7.81
CA TYR A 149 5.08 1.95 -7.19
C TYR A 149 6.00 2.57 -8.23
N ILE A 150 6.54 1.76 -9.16
CA ILE A 150 7.35 2.24 -10.27
C ILE A 150 6.62 1.95 -11.59
N PHE A 151 6.39 3.01 -12.35
CA PHE A 151 6.11 2.95 -13.77
C PHE A 151 7.26 3.68 -14.46
N ALA A 152 8.10 2.97 -15.22
CA ALA A 152 9.33 3.53 -15.77
C ALA A 152 9.13 4.10 -17.18
N VAL A 153 10.11 4.92 -17.59
CA VAL A 153 10.23 5.44 -18.96
C VAL A 153 11.25 4.57 -19.70
N ASP A 154 10.87 3.32 -19.93
CA ASP A 154 11.68 2.31 -20.61
C ASP A 154 10.80 1.50 -21.59
N GLU A 155 11.34 0.44 -22.16
CA GLU A 155 10.63 -0.40 -23.12
C GLU A 155 9.36 -1.01 -22.51
N THR A 156 9.45 -1.56 -21.29
CA THR A 156 8.31 -2.15 -20.57
C THR A 156 7.22 -1.12 -20.32
N GLY A 157 7.58 0.06 -19.81
CA GLY A 157 6.64 1.14 -19.57
C GLY A 157 6.00 1.66 -20.86
N HIS A 158 6.77 1.70 -21.95
CA HIS A 158 6.24 2.09 -23.27
C HIS A 158 5.23 1.06 -23.80
N ARG A 159 5.54 -0.23 -23.75
CA ARG A 159 4.65 -1.32 -24.19
C ARG A 159 3.30 -1.29 -23.45
N VAL A 160 3.34 -1.17 -22.13
CA VAL A 160 2.11 -1.09 -21.31
C VAL A 160 1.33 0.20 -21.61
N SER A 161 2.01 1.33 -21.80
CA SER A 161 1.36 2.60 -22.17
C SER A 161 0.60 2.51 -23.48
N VAL A 162 1.22 1.92 -24.50
CA VAL A 162 0.58 1.71 -25.82
C VAL A 162 -0.62 0.76 -25.72
N ALA A 163 -0.55 -0.27 -24.88
CA ALA A 163 -1.68 -1.17 -24.64
C ALA A 163 -2.85 -0.43 -23.98
N LEU A 164 -2.58 0.43 -22.99
CA LEU A 164 -3.60 1.27 -22.35
C LEU A 164 -4.25 2.26 -23.33
N GLU A 165 -3.47 2.87 -24.21
CA GLU A 165 -4.01 3.74 -25.27
C GLU A 165 -4.94 2.99 -26.22
N ARG A 166 -4.60 1.74 -26.58
CA ARG A 166 -5.50 0.87 -27.38
C ARG A 166 -6.78 0.54 -26.61
N ALA A 167 -6.70 0.30 -25.29
CA ALA A 167 -7.87 0.03 -24.47
C ALA A 167 -8.82 1.23 -24.44
N VAL A 168 -8.30 2.45 -24.20
CA VAL A 168 -9.11 3.69 -24.26
C VAL A 168 -9.73 3.89 -25.65
N ALA A 169 -9.00 3.62 -26.73
CA ALA A 169 -9.53 3.70 -28.10
C ALA A 169 -10.69 2.72 -28.34
N ARG A 170 -10.79 1.63 -27.57
CA ARG A 170 -11.94 0.70 -27.58
C ARG A 170 -13.08 1.15 -26.68
N GLY A 171 -12.94 2.25 -25.92
CA GLY A 171 -13.93 2.74 -24.98
C GLY A 171 -13.78 2.21 -23.57
N VAL A 172 -12.66 1.52 -23.24
CA VAL A 172 -12.39 0.98 -21.92
C VAL A 172 -11.94 2.10 -20.98
N GLU A 173 -12.53 2.20 -19.79
CA GLU A 173 -12.14 3.17 -18.77
C GLU A 173 -10.81 2.77 -18.11
N CYS A 174 -9.77 3.56 -18.30
CA CYS A 174 -8.45 3.29 -17.73
C CYS A 174 -8.13 4.26 -16.58
N ARG A 175 -7.91 3.71 -15.38
CA ARG A 175 -7.50 4.46 -14.18
C ARG A 175 -6.13 3.99 -13.71
N LEU A 176 -5.21 4.93 -13.55
CA LEU A 176 -3.82 4.65 -13.20
C LEU A 176 -3.38 5.44 -11.96
N LEU A 177 -2.93 4.72 -10.95
CA LEU A 177 -2.26 5.24 -9.76
C LEU A 177 -0.78 4.88 -9.80
N VAL A 178 0.09 5.87 -9.65
CA VAL A 178 1.54 5.66 -9.59
C VAL A 178 2.15 6.45 -8.44
N ASP A 179 3.11 5.87 -7.72
CA ASP A 179 3.77 6.60 -6.63
C ASP A 179 4.52 7.82 -7.18
N ALA A 180 4.32 8.98 -6.56
CA ALA A 180 4.87 10.26 -7.02
C ALA A 180 6.41 10.30 -7.03
N ARG A 181 7.07 9.52 -6.16
CA ARG A 181 8.53 9.43 -6.10
C ARG A 181 9.08 8.31 -6.97
N GLY A 182 8.49 7.12 -6.86
CA GLY A 182 8.89 5.93 -7.62
C GLY A 182 8.73 6.13 -9.12
N SER A 183 7.67 6.84 -9.54
CA SER A 183 7.34 7.08 -10.95
C SER A 183 7.58 8.51 -11.41
N ARG A 184 8.48 9.25 -10.75
CA ARG A 184 8.71 10.69 -11.02
C ARG A 184 9.01 10.99 -12.49
N HIS A 185 9.84 10.17 -13.14
CA HIS A 185 10.20 10.37 -14.55
C HIS A 185 9.04 10.09 -15.49
N PHE A 186 8.27 9.03 -15.20
CA PHE A 186 7.05 8.69 -15.92
C PHE A 186 6.02 9.82 -15.83
N LEU A 187 5.73 10.32 -14.63
CA LEU A 187 4.81 11.42 -14.41
C LEU A 187 5.17 12.68 -15.19
N LYS A 188 6.47 12.93 -15.37
CA LYS A 188 6.96 14.11 -16.11
C LYS A 188 6.96 13.90 -17.63
N LYS A 189 7.28 12.69 -18.12
CA LYS A 189 7.57 12.46 -19.55
C LYS A 189 6.46 11.74 -20.31
N MET A 190 5.75 10.80 -19.67
CA MET A 190 4.77 9.95 -20.35
C MET A 190 3.33 10.21 -19.90
N ALA A 191 3.11 10.53 -18.62
CA ALA A 191 1.77 10.74 -18.07
C ALA A 191 0.95 11.81 -18.82
N PRO A 192 1.51 12.97 -19.25
CA PRO A 192 0.73 13.96 -20.01
C PRO A 192 0.15 13.40 -21.32
N ARG A 193 0.91 12.56 -22.03
CA ARG A 193 0.43 11.89 -23.25
C ARG A 193 -0.73 10.94 -22.95
N LEU A 194 -0.60 10.12 -21.90
CA LEU A 194 -1.63 9.15 -21.51
C LEU A 194 -2.91 9.85 -21.06
N GLN A 195 -2.79 10.94 -20.30
CA GLN A 195 -3.94 11.77 -19.91
C GLN A 195 -4.63 12.40 -21.13
N SER A 196 -3.85 12.88 -22.11
CA SER A 196 -4.41 13.42 -23.37
C SER A 196 -5.10 12.33 -24.19
N ALA A 197 -4.71 11.07 -24.07
CA ALA A 197 -5.38 9.92 -24.68
C ALA A 197 -6.67 9.49 -23.94
N GLY A 198 -6.98 10.07 -22.77
CA GLY A 198 -8.19 9.77 -21.98
C GLY A 198 -7.96 8.89 -20.76
N ILE A 199 -6.71 8.53 -20.43
CA ILE A 199 -6.41 7.76 -19.22
C ILE A 199 -6.49 8.67 -18.01
N GLN A 200 -7.29 8.29 -17.01
CA GLN A 200 -7.38 8.97 -15.72
C GLN A 200 -6.17 8.59 -14.87
N LEU A 201 -5.33 9.56 -14.50
CA LEU A 201 -4.07 9.29 -13.82
C LEU A 201 -3.86 10.22 -12.63
N HIS A 202 -3.59 9.63 -11.45
CA HIS A 202 -3.24 10.37 -10.24
C HIS A 202 -1.91 9.91 -9.64
N PRO A 203 -1.04 10.86 -9.23
CA PRO A 203 0.12 10.53 -8.44
C PRO A 203 -0.27 10.20 -6.99
N VAL A 204 0.19 9.05 -6.48
CA VAL A 204 -0.02 8.65 -5.09
C VAL A 204 1.02 9.30 -4.19
N LEU A 205 0.59 9.85 -3.06
CA LEU A 205 1.44 10.49 -2.07
C LEU A 205 2.32 11.61 -2.69
N PRO A 206 1.72 12.61 -3.37
CA PRO A 206 2.49 13.69 -3.98
C PRO A 206 3.32 14.43 -2.93
N VAL A 207 4.62 14.61 -3.21
CA VAL A 207 5.53 15.35 -2.35
C VAL A 207 5.40 16.83 -2.68
N ASN A 208 4.75 17.59 -1.81
CA ASN A 208 4.75 19.04 -1.89
C ASN A 208 5.87 19.58 -1.00
N LEU A 209 6.89 20.21 -1.60
CA LEU A 209 8.06 20.73 -0.88
C LEU A 209 7.70 21.73 0.23
N LEU A 210 6.63 22.51 0.05
CA LEU A 210 6.12 23.46 1.05
C LEU A 210 5.40 22.76 2.23
N ARG A 211 4.99 21.49 2.07
CA ARG A 211 4.35 20.64 3.08
C ARG A 211 5.20 19.43 3.48
N ALA A 212 6.42 19.34 2.97
CA ALA A 212 7.36 18.26 3.32
C ALA A 212 7.65 18.23 4.83
N TRP A 213 7.48 19.34 5.52
CA TRP A 213 7.56 19.45 6.98
C TRP A 213 6.43 18.74 7.74
N ALA A 214 5.29 18.49 7.08
CA ALA A 214 4.10 17.91 7.71
C ALA A 214 3.76 16.51 7.20
N SER A 215 4.51 15.95 6.26
CA SER A 215 4.22 14.63 5.69
C SER A 215 5.44 13.72 5.72
N ARG A 216 5.24 12.48 6.17
CA ARG A 216 6.26 11.44 6.11
C ARG A 216 6.63 11.16 4.64
N ILE A 217 7.81 11.62 4.24
CA ILE A 217 8.37 11.38 2.89
C ILE A 217 8.71 9.89 2.70
N ASP A 218 8.95 9.17 3.79
CA ASP A 218 9.26 7.75 3.82
C ASP A 218 8.04 6.84 3.62
N LEU A 219 6.83 7.32 3.90
CA LEU A 219 5.61 6.58 3.61
C LEU A 219 5.35 6.59 2.11
N ARG A 220 5.48 5.42 1.50
CA ARG A 220 5.23 5.21 0.07
C ARG A 220 4.21 4.10 -0.14
N ASN A 221 3.47 4.18 -1.23
CA ASN A 221 2.59 3.10 -1.64
C ASN A 221 3.37 2.11 -2.50
N HIS A 222 3.78 0.99 -1.92
CA HIS A 222 4.55 -0.05 -2.60
C HIS A 222 3.68 -1.16 -3.23
N ARG A 223 2.36 -0.99 -3.27
CA ARG A 223 1.46 -1.97 -3.90
C ARG A 223 1.71 -2.06 -5.39
N LYS A 224 1.49 -3.24 -5.93
CA LYS A 224 1.39 -3.55 -7.35
C LYS A 224 0.08 -4.29 -7.52
N ILE A 225 -0.90 -3.62 -8.08
CA ILE A 225 -2.23 -4.14 -8.32
C ILE A 225 -2.62 -3.78 -9.74
N ALA A 226 -3.13 -4.76 -10.47
CA ALA A 226 -3.85 -4.53 -11.70
C ALA A 226 -5.19 -5.26 -11.61
N VAL A 227 -6.28 -4.62 -12.02
CA VAL A 227 -7.60 -5.22 -12.08
C VAL A 227 -8.23 -4.93 -13.44
N PHE A 228 -8.80 -5.96 -14.04
CA PHE A 228 -9.47 -5.92 -15.34
C PHE A 228 -10.92 -6.37 -15.18
N ASP A 229 -11.86 -5.49 -15.49
CA ASP A 229 -13.31 -5.73 -15.48
C ASP A 229 -13.83 -6.32 -14.15
N GLY A 230 -13.12 -6.13 -13.02
CA GLY A 230 -13.42 -6.74 -11.74
C GLY A 230 -13.36 -8.27 -11.73
N ARG A 231 -12.79 -8.93 -12.76
CA ARG A 231 -12.77 -10.38 -12.95
C ARG A 231 -11.38 -11.01 -12.94
N ILE A 232 -10.36 -10.24 -13.28
CA ILE A 232 -8.95 -10.65 -13.27
C ILE A 232 -8.19 -9.65 -12.43
N ALA A 233 -7.30 -10.13 -11.56
CA ALA A 233 -6.40 -9.27 -10.82
C ALA A 233 -4.97 -9.80 -10.81
N TYR A 234 -4.03 -8.88 -10.64
CA TYR A 234 -2.61 -9.18 -10.42
C TYR A 234 -2.13 -8.49 -9.14
N THR A 235 -1.31 -9.20 -8.39
CA THR A 235 -0.53 -8.61 -7.31
C THR A 235 0.80 -9.34 -7.15
N GLY A 236 1.79 -8.69 -6.52
CA GLY A 236 3.11 -9.29 -6.33
C GLY A 236 4.21 -8.25 -6.14
N SER A 237 5.44 -8.60 -6.55
CA SER A 237 6.62 -7.75 -6.33
C SER A 237 7.01 -6.91 -7.55
N GLN A 238 6.65 -7.31 -8.77
CA GLN A 238 7.10 -6.69 -10.02
C GLN A 238 6.44 -5.33 -10.27
N ASN A 239 7.24 -4.37 -10.65
CA ASN A 239 6.83 -3.06 -11.16
C ASN A 239 6.72 -3.06 -12.70
N ILE A 240 6.19 -1.96 -13.28
CA ILE A 240 6.21 -1.74 -14.72
C ILE A 240 7.56 -1.09 -15.09
N VAL A 241 8.57 -1.94 -15.22
CA VAL A 241 9.96 -1.56 -15.46
C VAL A 241 10.74 -2.75 -16.04
N ASN A 242 11.79 -2.50 -16.80
CA ASN A 242 12.67 -3.54 -17.31
C ASN A 242 13.35 -4.32 -16.17
N ALA A 243 13.55 -5.63 -16.34
CA ALA A 243 14.09 -6.53 -15.31
C ALA A 243 15.46 -6.10 -14.74
N GLY A 244 16.28 -5.42 -15.55
CA GLY A 244 17.63 -4.94 -15.17
C GLY A 244 17.66 -3.55 -14.53
N TYR A 245 16.54 -3.01 -14.04
CA TYR A 245 16.53 -1.67 -13.48
C TYR A 245 17.36 -1.57 -12.19
N GLY A 246 18.01 -0.41 -11.99
CA GLY A 246 18.72 -0.06 -10.76
C GLY A 246 20.17 -0.52 -10.68
N HIS A 247 20.54 -1.66 -11.26
CA HIS A 247 21.92 -2.17 -11.27
C HIS A 247 22.27 -2.76 -12.64
N LYS A 248 23.46 -2.43 -13.17
CA LYS A 248 23.87 -2.88 -14.51
C LYS A 248 24.11 -4.39 -14.62
N ASP A 249 24.49 -5.02 -13.51
CA ASP A 249 24.93 -6.42 -13.45
C ASP A 249 23.99 -7.33 -12.66
N GLN A 250 22.80 -6.85 -12.29
CA GLN A 250 21.83 -7.63 -11.51
C GLN A 250 20.46 -7.58 -12.19
N GLN A 251 19.81 -8.71 -12.24
CA GLN A 251 18.40 -8.83 -12.62
C GLN A 251 17.57 -9.08 -11.38
N TRP A 252 16.43 -8.42 -11.30
CA TRP A 252 15.43 -8.70 -10.28
C TRP A 252 14.66 -9.95 -10.67
N TYR A 253 14.51 -10.84 -9.69
CA TYR A 253 13.60 -11.98 -9.78
C TYR A 253 12.34 -11.61 -9.03
N ASP A 254 11.35 -11.20 -9.77
CA ASP A 254 10.04 -10.82 -9.23
C ASP A 254 9.07 -12.00 -9.32
N LEU A 255 8.08 -12.00 -8.43
CA LEU A 255 6.98 -12.95 -8.45
C LEU A 255 5.66 -12.18 -8.50
N MET A 256 4.83 -12.52 -9.48
CA MET A 256 3.46 -12.04 -9.59
C MET A 256 2.48 -13.19 -9.48
N VAL A 257 1.30 -12.88 -8.99
CA VAL A 257 0.15 -13.79 -8.98
C VAL A 257 -0.95 -13.18 -9.82
N ARG A 258 -1.41 -13.93 -10.82
CA ARG A 258 -2.63 -13.62 -11.56
C ARG A 258 -3.79 -14.39 -10.92
N LEU A 259 -4.84 -13.68 -10.57
CA LEU A 259 -5.98 -14.17 -9.81
C LEU A 259 -7.26 -14.02 -10.62
N THR A 260 -8.12 -15.03 -10.52
CA THR A 260 -9.53 -14.98 -10.94
C THR A 260 -10.39 -15.50 -9.81
N GLY A 261 -11.68 -15.15 -9.80
CA GLY A 261 -12.59 -15.51 -8.74
C GLY A 261 -12.86 -14.37 -7.75
N PRO A 262 -13.57 -14.63 -6.64
CA PRO A 262 -14.07 -13.60 -5.74
C PRO A 262 -13.01 -12.70 -5.09
N VAL A 263 -11.79 -13.19 -4.87
CA VAL A 263 -10.69 -12.36 -4.30
C VAL A 263 -10.33 -11.15 -5.17
N VAL A 264 -10.69 -11.17 -6.46
CA VAL A 264 -10.50 -10.02 -7.34
C VAL A 264 -11.22 -8.79 -6.80
N LEU A 265 -12.42 -8.98 -6.21
CA LEU A 265 -13.20 -7.89 -5.61
C LEU A 265 -12.51 -7.27 -4.39
N GLU A 266 -11.71 -8.04 -3.64
CA GLU A 266 -10.91 -7.52 -2.54
C GLU A 266 -9.78 -6.61 -3.05
N LEU A 267 -9.05 -7.05 -4.08
CA LEU A 267 -8.01 -6.23 -4.72
C LEU A 267 -8.60 -4.99 -5.39
N GLN A 268 -9.79 -5.13 -5.98
CA GLN A 268 -10.58 -4.02 -6.51
C GLN A 268 -10.93 -3.01 -5.41
N ALA A 269 -11.38 -3.47 -4.24
CA ALA A 269 -11.70 -2.61 -3.09
C ALA A 269 -10.46 -1.87 -2.56
N VAL A 270 -9.30 -2.53 -2.55
CA VAL A 270 -8.02 -1.88 -2.19
C VAL A 270 -7.67 -0.78 -3.18
N PHE A 271 -7.78 -1.04 -4.50
CA PHE A 271 -7.56 -0.03 -5.52
C PHE A 271 -8.52 1.17 -5.36
N VAL A 272 -9.81 0.90 -5.20
CA VAL A 272 -10.84 1.94 -5.00
C VAL A 272 -10.56 2.79 -3.77
N GLY A 273 -10.07 2.17 -2.69
CA GLY A 273 -9.63 2.89 -1.50
C GLY A 273 -8.47 3.84 -1.76
N ASP A 274 -7.46 3.38 -2.47
CA ASP A 274 -6.31 4.22 -2.85
C ASP A 274 -6.71 5.30 -3.88
N TRP A 275 -7.61 4.98 -4.81
CA TRP A 275 -8.18 5.95 -5.75
C TRP A 275 -8.93 7.07 -5.04
N PHE A 276 -9.81 6.71 -4.12
CA PHE A 276 -10.54 7.69 -3.31
C PHE A 276 -9.62 8.62 -2.51
N ALA A 277 -8.53 8.09 -1.98
CA ALA A 277 -7.57 8.88 -1.21
C ALA A 277 -6.84 9.96 -2.03
N GLU A 278 -6.73 9.79 -3.34
CA GLU A 278 -6.02 10.74 -4.22
C GLU A 278 -6.97 11.58 -5.08
N SER A 279 -8.16 11.06 -5.45
CA SER A 279 -9.12 11.74 -6.33
C SER A 279 -10.36 12.31 -5.62
N ASP A 280 -10.65 11.89 -4.37
CA ASP A 280 -11.91 12.09 -3.65
C ASP A 280 -13.14 11.39 -4.33
N GLU A 281 -12.94 10.65 -5.42
CA GLU A 281 -13.97 9.88 -6.12
C GLU A 281 -14.05 8.45 -5.57
N PHE A 282 -15.23 7.99 -5.16
CA PHE A 282 -15.43 6.62 -4.68
C PHE A 282 -16.19 5.79 -5.71
N LEU A 283 -15.53 4.77 -6.23
CA LEU A 283 -16.04 3.91 -7.29
C LEU A 283 -16.79 2.70 -6.68
N GLU A 284 -18.10 2.64 -6.83
CA GLU A 284 -18.93 1.56 -6.24
C GLU A 284 -20.05 1.05 -7.14
N THR A 285 -19.86 1.09 -8.46
CA THR A 285 -20.84 0.60 -9.43
C THR A 285 -20.81 -0.93 -9.55
N ALA A 286 -21.92 -1.53 -10.02
CA ALA A 286 -21.98 -2.97 -10.30
C ALA A 286 -21.03 -3.40 -11.43
N GLU A 287 -20.60 -2.49 -12.28
CA GLU A 287 -19.64 -2.75 -13.33
C GLU A 287 -18.23 -2.91 -12.75
N ILE A 288 -17.88 -2.11 -11.71
CA ILE A 288 -16.60 -2.18 -11.01
C ILE A 288 -16.56 -3.37 -10.04
N PHE A 289 -17.69 -3.72 -9.44
CA PHE A 289 -17.88 -4.87 -8.57
C PHE A 289 -18.92 -5.82 -9.17
N PRO A 290 -18.58 -6.54 -10.24
CA PRO A 290 -19.49 -7.46 -10.90
C PRO A 290 -19.83 -8.63 -9.97
N ASP A 291 -21.00 -9.22 -10.18
CA ASP A 291 -21.32 -10.48 -9.54
C ASP A 291 -20.41 -11.60 -10.06
N ILE A 292 -19.72 -12.27 -9.16
CA ILE A 292 -18.83 -13.38 -9.47
C ILE A 292 -19.46 -14.64 -8.89
N ALA A 293 -19.83 -15.56 -9.77
CA ALA A 293 -20.37 -16.84 -9.33
C ALA A 293 -19.34 -17.59 -8.47
N THR A 294 -19.68 -17.79 -7.21
CA THR A 294 -18.83 -18.53 -6.27
C THR A 294 -19.08 -20.02 -6.44
N THR A 295 -18.15 -20.73 -7.05
CA THR A 295 -18.15 -22.19 -7.05
C THR A 295 -17.50 -22.66 -5.74
N THR A 296 -18.31 -22.96 -4.74
CA THR A 296 -17.86 -23.29 -3.38
C THR A 296 -16.99 -24.54 -3.26
N ASN A 297 -16.93 -25.39 -4.29
CA ASN A 297 -16.33 -26.73 -4.20
C ASN A 297 -15.00 -26.92 -4.99
N ASN A 298 -14.55 -25.96 -5.77
CA ASN A 298 -13.31 -26.08 -6.55
C ASN A 298 -12.58 -24.73 -6.58
N GLY A 299 -11.37 -24.67 -6.05
CA GLY A 299 -10.52 -23.49 -6.13
C GLY A 299 -9.77 -23.19 -4.83
N ASP A 300 -8.90 -22.20 -4.93
CA ASP A 300 -8.03 -21.78 -3.84
C ASP A 300 -8.79 -20.90 -2.83
N ALA A 301 -8.46 -21.07 -1.54
CA ALA A 301 -8.85 -20.14 -0.49
C ALA A 301 -7.83 -19.00 -0.45
N VAL A 302 -8.27 -17.78 -0.72
CA VAL A 302 -7.40 -16.60 -0.81
C VAL A 302 -7.99 -15.45 0.01
N GLN A 303 -7.14 -14.68 0.65
CA GLN A 303 -7.51 -13.50 1.43
C GLN A 303 -6.53 -12.38 1.15
N ALA A 304 -7.01 -11.19 0.81
CA ALA A 304 -6.14 -10.02 0.68
C ALA A 304 -5.88 -9.38 2.06
N LEU A 305 -4.63 -9.01 2.32
CA LEU A 305 -4.25 -8.23 3.49
C LEU A 305 -3.61 -6.91 3.04
N PRO A 306 -4.40 -5.85 2.87
CA PRO A 306 -3.84 -4.56 2.51
C PRO A 306 -3.05 -3.95 3.68
N SER A 307 -1.85 -3.45 3.39
CA SER A 307 -1.00 -2.73 4.34
C SER A 307 -0.65 -1.35 3.80
N GLY A 308 -0.20 -0.44 4.65
CA GLY A 308 0.21 0.90 4.25
C GLY A 308 -0.59 2.03 4.91
N PRO A 309 -0.46 3.29 4.44
CA PRO A 309 -0.90 4.48 5.19
C PRO A 309 -2.38 4.56 5.55
N LEU A 310 -3.24 3.86 4.82
CA LEU A 310 -4.70 3.85 5.04
C LEU A 310 -5.16 2.76 6.02
N PHE A 311 -4.30 1.79 6.34
CA PHE A 311 -4.60 0.66 7.22
C PHE A 311 -3.88 0.78 8.55
N GLU A 312 -4.10 -0.16 9.48
CA GLU A 312 -3.38 -0.17 10.74
C GLU A 312 -1.89 -0.37 10.55
N ALA A 313 -1.10 0.31 11.37
CA ALA A 313 0.35 0.12 11.39
C ALA A 313 0.67 -1.35 11.75
N GLU A 314 1.69 -1.91 11.09
CA GLU A 314 2.24 -3.23 11.39
C GLU A 314 1.28 -4.42 11.14
N ASN A 315 0.12 -4.23 10.46
CA ASN A 315 -0.82 -5.32 10.19
C ASN A 315 -0.14 -6.49 9.44
N TYR A 316 0.68 -6.21 8.44
CA TYR A 316 1.45 -7.22 7.71
C TYR A 316 2.43 -7.96 8.62
N GLN A 317 3.18 -7.24 9.47
CA GLN A 317 4.11 -7.84 10.44
C GLN A 317 3.39 -8.78 11.41
N ARG A 318 2.24 -8.39 11.92
CA ARG A 318 1.42 -9.22 12.83
C ARG A 318 1.01 -10.54 12.18
N ILE A 319 0.61 -10.53 10.91
CA ILE A 319 0.25 -11.73 10.17
C ILE A 319 1.46 -12.62 9.91
N VAL A 320 2.60 -12.05 9.51
CA VAL A 320 3.84 -12.81 9.32
C VAL A 320 4.24 -13.49 10.63
N VAL A 321 4.21 -12.79 11.75
CA VAL A 321 4.51 -13.37 13.08
C VAL A 321 3.52 -14.47 13.44
N ALA A 322 2.21 -14.26 13.24
CA ALA A 322 1.20 -15.29 13.48
C ALA A 322 1.44 -16.54 12.64
N ALA A 323 1.76 -16.37 11.35
CA ALA A 323 2.09 -17.47 10.44
C ALA A 323 3.35 -18.23 10.88
N LEU A 324 4.39 -17.52 11.36
CA LEU A 324 5.60 -18.14 11.91
C LEU A 324 5.30 -19.00 13.14
N TYR A 325 4.46 -18.50 14.06
CA TYR A 325 4.04 -19.28 15.24
C TYR A 325 3.15 -20.48 14.89
N SER A 326 2.39 -20.39 13.81
CA SER A 326 1.51 -21.48 13.35
C SER A 326 2.27 -22.56 12.58
N ALA A 327 3.49 -22.30 12.15
CA ALA A 327 4.28 -23.24 11.36
C ALA A 327 4.65 -24.51 12.16
N ARG A 328 4.41 -25.70 11.58
CA ARG A 328 4.63 -27.00 12.22
C ARG A 328 5.84 -27.76 11.69
N ARG A 329 6.27 -27.50 10.47
CA ARG A 329 7.36 -28.27 9.81
C ARG A 329 8.47 -27.37 9.28
N ARG A 330 8.16 -26.37 8.48
CA ARG A 330 9.17 -25.56 7.79
C ARG A 330 8.62 -24.17 7.51
N VAL A 331 9.50 -23.17 7.64
CA VAL A 331 9.30 -21.80 7.19
C VAL A 331 10.35 -21.50 6.14
N ILE A 332 9.92 -20.93 5.02
CA ILE A 332 10.79 -20.41 3.96
C ILE A 332 10.40 -18.96 3.73
N ILE A 333 11.35 -18.05 3.86
CA ILE A 333 11.15 -16.62 3.61
C ILE A 333 12.18 -16.21 2.56
N THR A 334 11.69 -15.72 1.42
CA THR A 334 12.52 -15.18 0.35
C THR A 334 12.26 -13.69 0.24
N THR A 335 13.22 -12.88 0.65
CA THR A 335 13.12 -11.42 0.59
C THR A 335 14.52 -10.80 0.57
N PRO A 336 14.74 -9.73 -0.24
CA PRO A 336 15.97 -8.94 -0.16
C PRO A 336 15.93 -7.93 1.02
N TYR A 337 14.81 -7.80 1.72
CA TYR A 337 14.54 -6.77 2.72
C TYR A 337 14.30 -7.36 4.13
N PHE A 338 15.09 -8.34 4.51
CA PHE A 338 15.02 -8.88 5.88
C PHE A 338 15.77 -7.95 6.84
N VAL A 339 15.04 -7.20 7.67
CA VAL A 339 15.57 -6.19 8.61
C VAL A 339 15.11 -6.52 10.03
#